data_53feab75bb0b31ec1857ef2d4b5ae8e5
#
_entry.id   53feab75bb0b31ec1857ef2d4b5ae8e5
#
_cell.length_a   1.000
_cell.length_b   1.000
_cell.length_c   1.000
_cell.angle_alpha   90.00
_cell.angle_beta   90.00
_cell.angle_gamma   90.00
#
_symmetry.space_group_name_H-M   'P 1'
#
loop_
_entity.id
_entity.type
_entity.pdbx_description
1 polymer ?
#
loop_
_entity_poly.entity_id
_entity_poly.type
_entity_poly.pdbx_seq_one_letter_code
_entity_poly.pdbx_strand_id
1 'polypeptide(L)'
;MLACRKRRKMRAQRTVYRTPIVDGERWRAYDHRPGDIFICTPAKCGTTWMQTIVASLLWPDGDFPGTAMEIGVWFDGLIYDFDEIKARYAAQTHRRYIKTHTPADGIPIFDTAKYIVVGRDGRDAFMSLFNHARHLRADLIARLNAEAVKRGVEPTTKFDGDIHGFFEAWISDAPLMRHIASWWELRDEPNVLFVHFGDLKRDLEREMRRVGAFLEIEVHEASWPEAVARCTFEGMRENSGKVGDFERVFEGGAKSFLFKGTNGRWREVLTEAELYRYHRRVEELLSPEAARWLEHGAPMRIPR
;
A
#
# COMPACT_ATOMS: atom_id res chain seq x y z
N MET A 1 -3.73 -35.65 -22.92
CA MET A 1 -4.22 -34.37 -23.50
C MET A 1 -3.60 -33.23 -22.74
N LEU A 2 -2.54 -32.64 -23.29
CA LEU A 2 -1.88 -31.45 -22.70
C LEU A 2 -2.79 -30.24 -23.02
N ALA A 3 -3.42 -29.70 -21.97
CA ALA A 3 -4.15 -28.46 -22.09
C ALA A 3 -3.17 -27.34 -22.50
N CYS A 4 -3.36 -26.83 -23.70
CA CYS A 4 -2.65 -25.66 -24.21
C CYS A 4 -2.91 -24.48 -23.26
N ARG A 5 -1.98 -24.21 -22.33
CA ARG A 5 -1.99 -23.00 -21.52
C ARG A 5 -1.88 -21.81 -22.49
N LYS A 6 -3.01 -21.18 -22.80
CA LYS A 6 -3.02 -19.88 -23.49
C LYS A 6 -2.02 -18.98 -22.77
N ARG A 7 -0.98 -18.52 -23.50
CA ARG A 7 -0.07 -17.49 -23.01
C ARG A 7 -0.93 -16.28 -22.63
N ARG A 8 -1.16 -16.07 -21.34
CA ARG A 8 -1.82 -14.86 -20.85
C ARG A 8 -0.87 -13.69 -21.14
N LYS A 9 -1.38 -12.69 -21.82
CA LYS A 9 -0.61 -11.51 -22.22
C LYS A 9 -0.61 -10.52 -21.05
N MET A 10 0.52 -9.82 -20.87
CA MET A 10 0.61 -8.61 -20.06
C MET A 10 -0.58 -7.69 -20.37
N ARG A 11 -1.29 -7.22 -19.35
CA ARG A 11 -2.25 -6.12 -19.48
C ARG A 11 -1.47 -4.82 -19.34
N ALA A 12 -1.47 -4.01 -20.40
CA ALA A 12 -0.80 -2.72 -20.38
C ALA A 12 -1.50 -1.74 -19.44
N GLN A 13 -0.74 -0.80 -18.88
CA GLN A 13 -1.27 0.39 -18.21
C GLN A 13 -2.27 1.11 -19.14
N ARG A 14 -3.47 1.39 -18.63
CA ARG A 14 -4.55 2.07 -19.38
C ARG A 14 -4.66 3.55 -19.04
N THR A 15 -4.37 3.91 -17.79
CA THR A 15 -4.51 5.26 -17.24
C THR A 15 -3.17 5.73 -16.70
N VAL A 16 -2.79 6.97 -17.01
CA VAL A 16 -1.59 7.60 -16.43
C VAL A 16 -2.03 8.53 -15.30
N TYR A 17 -1.82 8.09 -14.07
CA TYR A 17 -2.11 8.90 -12.89
C TYR A 17 -0.98 9.89 -12.64
N ARG A 18 -1.32 11.16 -12.52
CA ARG A 18 -0.39 12.25 -12.18
C ARG A 18 -0.96 13.04 -11.02
N THR A 19 -0.23 13.09 -9.93
CA THR A 19 -0.55 13.87 -8.74
C THR A 19 0.72 14.59 -8.25
N PRO A 20 0.66 15.47 -7.24
CA PRO A 20 1.88 16.05 -6.67
C PRO A 20 2.90 15.04 -6.17
N ILE A 21 2.47 13.81 -5.84
CA ILE A 21 3.32 12.77 -5.24
C ILE A 21 3.47 11.51 -6.09
N VAL A 22 2.76 11.40 -7.21
CA VAL A 22 2.77 10.23 -8.12
C VAL A 22 3.02 10.68 -9.55
N ASP A 23 3.83 9.90 -10.27
CA ASP A 23 3.98 10.01 -11.71
C ASP A 23 3.86 8.62 -12.37
N GLY A 24 2.68 8.33 -12.90
CA GLY A 24 2.37 7.06 -13.57
C GLY A 24 3.15 6.81 -14.87
N GLU A 25 3.76 7.85 -15.47
CA GLU A 25 4.63 7.66 -16.64
C GLU A 25 5.86 6.78 -16.32
N ARG A 26 6.29 6.76 -15.06
CA ARG A 26 7.42 5.95 -14.60
C ARG A 26 7.24 4.46 -14.89
N TRP A 27 6.00 3.97 -14.93
CA TRP A 27 5.70 2.56 -15.25
C TRP A 27 6.13 2.13 -16.65
N ARG A 28 6.28 3.06 -17.59
CA ARG A 28 6.82 2.76 -18.93
C ARG A 28 8.28 2.32 -18.91
N ALA A 29 9.03 2.72 -17.90
CA ALA A 29 10.43 2.36 -17.70
C ALA A 29 10.59 1.18 -16.71
N TYR A 30 9.51 0.50 -16.33
CA TYR A 30 9.59 -0.63 -15.42
C TYR A 30 10.13 -1.87 -16.14
N ASP A 31 11.29 -2.34 -15.68
CA ASP A 31 11.93 -3.58 -16.14
C ASP A 31 11.43 -4.75 -15.29
N HIS A 32 10.41 -5.45 -15.81
CA HIS A 32 9.78 -6.58 -15.13
C HIS A 32 10.69 -7.80 -15.03
N ARG A 33 10.71 -8.41 -13.85
CA ARG A 33 11.32 -9.74 -13.64
C ARG A 33 10.25 -10.74 -13.20
N PRO A 34 10.24 -11.97 -13.75
CA PRO A 34 9.35 -13.02 -13.26
C PRO A 34 9.52 -13.23 -11.76
N GLY A 35 8.39 -13.30 -11.05
CA GLY A 35 8.40 -13.44 -9.59
C GLY A 35 8.37 -12.11 -8.83
N ASP A 36 8.38 -10.95 -9.49
CA ASP A 36 8.17 -9.65 -8.84
C ASP A 36 6.87 -9.65 -8.01
N ILE A 37 6.92 -9.00 -6.85
CA ILE A 37 5.79 -8.86 -5.93
C ILE A 37 5.37 -7.40 -5.90
N PHE A 38 4.13 -7.09 -6.25
CA PHE A 38 3.58 -5.74 -6.16
C PHE A 38 2.74 -5.61 -4.89
N ILE A 39 3.05 -4.62 -4.06
CA ILE A 39 2.27 -4.24 -2.89
C ILE A 39 1.43 -3.02 -3.27
N CYS A 40 0.17 -3.29 -3.61
CA CYS A 40 -0.78 -2.35 -4.18
C CYS A 40 -1.79 -1.94 -3.12
N THR A 41 -1.64 -0.76 -2.58
CA THR A 41 -2.47 -0.33 -1.45
C THR A 41 -2.96 1.10 -1.64
N PRO A 42 -4.20 1.43 -1.30
CA PRO A 42 -4.54 2.83 -1.06
C PRO A 42 -3.66 3.39 0.06
N ALA A 43 -3.45 4.70 0.06
CA ALA A 43 -2.70 5.33 1.14
C ALA A 43 -3.29 4.98 2.51
N LYS A 44 -2.42 4.66 3.49
CA LYS A 44 -2.75 4.37 4.89
C LYS A 44 -3.54 3.08 5.17
N CYS A 45 -3.59 2.18 4.21
CA CYS A 45 -4.20 0.86 4.39
C CYS A 45 -3.23 -0.24 4.87
N GLY A 46 -1.99 0.10 5.26
CA GLY A 46 -1.04 -0.86 5.82
C GLY A 46 0.11 -1.22 4.87
N THR A 47 0.47 -0.35 3.95
CA THR A 47 1.56 -0.58 2.98
C THR A 47 2.88 -0.94 3.63
N THR A 48 3.33 -0.13 4.61
CA THR A 48 4.59 -0.37 5.33
C THR A 48 4.54 -1.66 6.14
N TRP A 49 3.37 -1.98 6.71
CA TRP A 49 3.17 -3.26 7.39
C TRP A 49 3.34 -4.43 6.42
N MET A 50 2.69 -4.37 5.26
CA MET A 50 2.84 -5.41 4.24
C MET A 50 4.27 -5.50 3.68
N GLN A 51 4.98 -4.38 3.51
CA GLN A 51 6.40 -4.38 3.16
C GLN A 51 7.24 -5.11 4.22
N THR A 52 6.98 -4.86 5.50
CA THR A 52 7.67 -5.55 6.61
C THR A 52 7.34 -7.03 6.64
N ILE A 53 6.06 -7.40 6.39
CA ILE A 53 5.64 -8.80 6.29
C ILE A 53 6.36 -9.51 5.15
N VAL A 54 6.33 -8.94 3.93
CA VAL A 54 7.01 -9.54 2.77
C VAL A 54 8.51 -9.66 2.99
N ALA A 55 9.14 -8.63 3.58
CA ALA A 55 10.56 -8.69 3.95
C ALA A 55 10.83 -9.81 4.97
N SER A 56 10.00 -9.94 6.01
CA SER A 56 10.15 -10.99 7.04
C SER A 56 9.90 -12.41 6.50
N LEU A 57 9.13 -12.54 5.43
CA LEU A 57 8.96 -13.83 4.75
C LEU A 57 10.15 -14.16 3.83
N LEU A 58 10.72 -13.16 3.14
CA LEU A 58 11.89 -13.35 2.28
C LEU A 58 13.19 -13.55 3.08
N TRP A 59 13.28 -12.94 4.26
CA TRP A 59 14.40 -13.03 5.19
C TRP A 59 13.90 -13.35 6.60
N PRO A 60 13.51 -14.62 6.84
CA PRO A 60 12.86 -15.00 8.10
C PRO A 60 13.77 -14.79 9.34
N ASP A 61 15.07 -14.80 9.16
CA ASP A 61 16.05 -14.55 10.24
C ASP A 61 16.29 -13.04 10.49
N GLY A 62 15.66 -12.17 9.70
CA GLY A 62 15.73 -10.71 9.87
C GLY A 62 16.95 -10.01 9.27
N ASP A 63 17.74 -10.72 8.48
CA ASP A 63 18.94 -10.19 7.79
C ASP A 63 18.54 -9.48 6.48
N PHE A 64 17.75 -8.42 6.59
CA PHE A 64 17.31 -7.63 5.46
C PHE A 64 18.51 -6.92 4.78
N PRO A 65 18.60 -6.91 3.46
CA PRO A 65 19.66 -6.20 2.73
C PRO A 65 19.53 -4.66 2.76
N GLY A 66 18.60 -4.14 3.49
CA GLY A 66 18.26 -2.74 3.70
C GLY A 66 17.03 -2.62 4.57
N THR A 67 16.42 -1.44 4.71
CA THR A 67 15.12 -1.34 5.38
C THR A 67 14.00 -1.89 4.51
N ALA A 68 12.90 -2.36 5.12
CA ALA A 68 11.75 -2.89 4.38
C ALA A 68 11.20 -1.87 3.36
N MET A 69 11.24 -0.57 3.67
CA MET A 69 10.79 0.48 2.77
C MET A 69 11.78 0.77 1.64
N GLU A 70 13.09 0.59 1.85
CA GLU A 70 14.13 0.82 0.83
C GLU A 70 14.25 -0.34 -0.14
N ILE A 71 14.02 -1.58 0.30
CA ILE A 71 13.98 -2.75 -0.57
C ILE A 71 12.79 -2.63 -1.53
N GLY A 72 11.61 -2.29 -1.01
CA GLY A 72 10.38 -2.09 -1.78
C GLY A 72 10.04 -0.62 -1.98
N VAL A 73 10.95 0.16 -2.55
CA VAL A 73 10.75 1.60 -2.73
C VAL A 73 9.52 1.89 -3.59
N TRP A 74 8.88 3.02 -3.36
CA TRP A 74 7.73 3.46 -4.14
C TRP A 74 8.12 3.83 -5.57
N PHE A 75 7.83 2.95 -6.54
CA PHE A 75 8.34 3.06 -7.91
C PHE A 75 7.84 4.30 -8.65
N ASP A 76 6.54 4.58 -8.57
CA ASP A 76 5.90 5.72 -9.21
C ASP A 76 5.76 6.95 -8.29
N GLY A 77 6.31 6.87 -7.06
CA GLY A 77 6.33 7.98 -6.10
C GLY A 77 7.47 8.97 -6.35
N LEU A 78 7.22 10.26 -6.05
CA LEU A 78 8.15 11.36 -6.29
C LEU A 78 9.03 11.73 -5.08
N ILE A 79 8.99 10.90 -4.03
CA ILE A 79 9.81 11.13 -2.82
C ILE A 79 11.31 10.96 -3.12
N TYR A 80 11.64 10.02 -4.01
CA TYR A 80 13.01 9.73 -4.44
C TYR A 80 13.22 10.10 -5.91
N ASP A 81 14.46 10.36 -6.26
CA ASP A 81 14.86 10.51 -7.66
C ASP A 81 14.58 9.22 -8.45
N PHE A 82 14.17 9.37 -9.71
CA PHE A 82 13.75 8.20 -10.50
C PHE A 82 14.92 7.34 -10.94
N ASP A 83 16.07 7.94 -11.25
CA ASP A 83 17.26 7.18 -11.63
C ASP A 83 17.81 6.41 -10.43
N GLU A 84 17.75 6.98 -9.22
CA GLU A 84 18.05 6.25 -7.98
C GLU A 84 17.12 5.03 -7.79
N ILE A 85 15.80 5.20 -8.00
CA ILE A 85 14.84 4.09 -7.89
C ILE A 85 15.18 2.97 -8.88
N LYS A 86 15.42 3.32 -10.14
CA LYS A 86 15.79 2.34 -11.18
C LYS A 86 17.09 1.61 -10.84
N ALA A 87 18.11 2.36 -10.41
CA ALA A 87 19.40 1.78 -10.02
C ALA A 87 19.24 0.82 -8.82
N ARG A 88 18.45 1.18 -7.81
CA ARG A 88 18.16 0.32 -6.65
C ARG A 88 17.49 -0.98 -7.09
N TYR A 89 16.45 -0.94 -7.95
CA TYR A 89 15.79 -2.15 -8.43
C TYR A 89 16.67 -2.98 -9.37
N ALA A 90 17.52 -2.34 -10.18
CA ALA A 90 18.45 -3.04 -11.06
C ALA A 90 19.51 -3.82 -10.26
N ALA A 91 20.00 -3.24 -9.17
CA ALA A 91 21.02 -3.86 -8.30
C ALA A 91 20.51 -5.04 -7.46
N GLN A 92 19.19 -5.17 -7.25
CA GLN A 92 18.63 -6.26 -6.46
C GLN A 92 18.79 -7.62 -7.17
N THR A 93 19.45 -8.56 -6.54
CA THR A 93 19.65 -9.95 -7.02
C THR A 93 18.64 -10.93 -6.43
N HIS A 94 17.97 -10.54 -5.34
CA HIS A 94 16.92 -11.30 -4.68
C HIS A 94 15.55 -11.06 -5.35
N ARG A 95 14.52 -11.80 -4.91
CA ARG A 95 13.14 -11.58 -5.32
C ARG A 95 12.69 -10.19 -4.88
N ARG A 96 12.21 -9.39 -5.83
CA ARG A 96 11.86 -7.98 -5.60
C ARG A 96 10.43 -7.84 -5.12
N TYR A 97 10.17 -6.84 -4.28
CA TYR A 97 8.82 -6.32 -4.05
C TYR A 97 8.78 -4.81 -4.28
N ILE A 98 7.68 -4.36 -4.86
CA ILE A 98 7.50 -3.01 -5.38
C ILE A 98 6.26 -2.40 -4.72
N LYS A 99 6.41 -1.23 -4.13
CA LYS A 99 5.30 -0.47 -3.55
C LYS A 99 4.65 0.43 -4.59
N THR A 100 3.30 0.47 -4.60
CA THR A 100 2.52 1.48 -5.31
C THR A 100 1.22 1.80 -4.59
N HIS A 101 0.72 3.03 -4.81
CA HIS A 101 -0.61 3.48 -4.40
C HIS A 101 -1.54 3.68 -5.60
N THR A 102 -1.08 3.33 -6.79
CA THR A 102 -1.82 3.53 -8.03
C THR A 102 -2.88 2.44 -8.23
N PRO A 103 -4.09 2.79 -8.72
CA PRO A 103 -5.12 1.84 -9.09
C PRO A 103 -4.65 0.81 -10.13
N ALA A 104 -5.36 -0.32 -10.26
CA ALA A 104 -4.98 -1.44 -11.13
C ALA A 104 -4.85 -1.07 -12.60
N ASP A 105 -5.65 -0.13 -13.08
CA ASP A 105 -5.61 0.35 -14.46
C ASP A 105 -4.43 1.31 -14.74
N GLY A 106 -3.77 1.77 -13.69
CA GLY A 106 -2.63 2.69 -13.76
C GLY A 106 -1.26 2.02 -13.69
N ILE A 107 -1.20 0.70 -13.59
CA ILE A 107 0.07 -0.06 -13.62
C ILE A 107 0.00 -1.21 -14.63
N PRO A 108 1.15 -1.69 -15.13
CA PRO A 108 1.17 -2.90 -15.95
C PRO A 108 0.89 -4.14 -15.10
N ILE A 109 0.07 -5.06 -15.61
CA ILE A 109 -0.24 -6.34 -14.96
C ILE A 109 0.44 -7.48 -15.72
N PHE A 110 1.38 -8.16 -15.07
CA PHE A 110 2.17 -9.26 -15.59
C PHE A 110 1.67 -10.59 -15.04
N ASP A 111 1.49 -11.58 -15.88
CA ASP A 111 1.06 -12.93 -15.46
C ASP A 111 2.09 -13.65 -14.58
N THR A 112 3.36 -13.24 -14.66
CA THR A 112 4.48 -13.81 -13.90
C THR A 112 4.81 -13.04 -12.63
N ALA A 113 4.03 -12.03 -12.28
CA ALA A 113 4.14 -11.28 -11.03
C ALA A 113 3.01 -11.65 -10.06
N LYS A 114 3.19 -11.35 -8.78
CA LYS A 114 2.17 -11.48 -7.72
C LYS A 114 1.76 -10.09 -7.23
N TYR A 115 0.48 -9.88 -6.98
CA TYR A 115 -0.10 -8.60 -6.56
C TYR A 115 -0.79 -8.79 -5.21
N ILE A 116 -0.37 -8.04 -4.19
CA ILE A 116 -0.99 -8.01 -2.87
C ILE A 116 -1.73 -6.69 -2.73
N VAL A 117 -3.05 -6.75 -2.62
CA VAL A 117 -3.92 -5.59 -2.42
C VAL A 117 -4.32 -5.54 -0.96
N VAL A 118 -3.94 -4.46 -0.26
CA VAL A 118 -4.30 -4.32 1.15
C VAL A 118 -5.40 -3.27 1.30
N GLY A 119 -6.54 -3.68 1.89
CA GLY A 119 -7.64 -2.79 2.23
C GLY A 119 -7.75 -2.55 3.73
N ARG A 120 -8.48 -1.50 4.08
CA ARG A 120 -8.79 -1.09 5.47
C ARG A 120 -10.08 -0.29 5.47
N ASP A 121 -10.83 -0.32 6.58
CA ASP A 121 -11.95 0.62 6.77
C ASP A 121 -11.52 2.04 6.38
N GLY A 122 -12.23 2.63 5.42
CA GLY A 122 -11.85 3.91 4.85
C GLY A 122 -11.83 5.05 5.86
N ARG A 123 -12.68 4.98 6.90
CA ARG A 123 -12.73 5.95 7.99
C ARG A 123 -11.47 5.88 8.85
N ASP A 124 -10.97 4.68 9.12
CA ASP A 124 -9.70 4.48 9.83
C ASP A 124 -8.48 4.85 8.96
N ALA A 125 -8.55 4.60 7.67
CA ALA A 125 -7.53 5.03 6.72
C ALA A 125 -7.48 6.56 6.63
N PHE A 126 -8.63 7.23 6.60
CA PHE A 126 -8.75 8.70 6.65
C PHE A 126 -8.11 9.28 7.92
N MET A 127 -8.45 8.76 9.09
CA MET A 127 -7.85 9.21 10.36
C MET A 127 -6.32 9.05 10.38
N SER A 128 -5.84 7.98 9.76
CA SER A 128 -4.40 7.75 9.61
C SER A 128 -3.78 8.70 8.57
N LEU A 129 -4.52 9.04 7.50
CA LEU A 129 -4.07 9.99 6.47
C LEU A 129 -3.99 11.41 7.03
N PHE A 130 -4.96 11.82 7.82
CA PHE A 130 -4.94 13.10 8.52
C PHE A 130 -3.72 13.24 9.44
N ASN A 131 -3.46 12.19 10.27
CA ASN A 131 -2.25 12.17 11.10
C ASN A 131 -0.96 12.23 10.25
N HIS A 132 -0.92 11.54 9.12
CA HIS A 132 0.20 11.54 8.19
C HIS A 132 0.45 12.95 7.62
N ALA A 133 -0.60 13.62 7.12
CA ALA A 133 -0.51 14.95 6.54
C ALA A 133 0.03 16.00 7.53
N ARG A 134 -0.37 15.89 8.81
CA ARG A 134 0.07 16.81 9.88
C ARG A 134 1.57 16.73 10.18
N HIS A 135 2.21 15.61 9.89
CA HIS A 135 3.60 15.36 10.24
C HIS A 135 4.53 15.29 9.03
N LEU A 136 4.03 15.56 7.82
CA LEU A 136 4.89 15.67 6.66
C LEU A 136 5.83 16.87 6.80
N ARG A 137 7.09 16.66 6.47
CA ARG A 137 8.11 17.70 6.48
C ARG A 137 7.76 18.82 5.48
N ALA A 138 7.85 20.06 5.91
CA ALA A 138 7.52 21.22 5.07
C ALA A 138 8.46 21.34 3.85
N ASP A 139 9.74 21.02 4.00
CA ASP A 139 10.72 21.03 2.90
C ASP A 139 10.41 19.96 1.84
N LEU A 140 9.96 18.79 2.26
CA LEU A 140 9.49 17.74 1.35
C LEU A 140 8.27 18.20 0.55
N ILE A 141 7.27 18.79 1.21
CA ILE A 141 6.06 19.31 0.54
C ILE A 141 6.44 20.40 -0.45
N ALA A 142 7.31 21.34 -0.08
CA ALA A 142 7.75 22.42 -0.97
C ALA A 142 8.44 21.86 -2.23
N ARG A 143 9.32 20.87 -2.07
CA ARG A 143 10.00 20.19 -3.18
C ARG A 143 9.01 19.47 -4.11
N LEU A 144 8.07 18.72 -3.54
CA LEU A 144 7.05 17.98 -4.30
C LEU A 144 6.13 18.93 -5.07
N ASN A 145 5.74 20.05 -4.46
CA ASN A 145 4.92 21.06 -5.11
C ASN A 145 5.66 21.79 -6.24
N ALA A 146 6.94 22.09 -6.04
CA ALA A 146 7.77 22.66 -7.12
C ALA A 146 7.88 21.71 -8.32
N GLU A 147 7.98 20.41 -8.07
CA GLU A 147 8.00 19.39 -9.11
C GLU A 147 6.64 19.21 -9.77
N ALA A 148 5.54 19.28 -9.01
CA ALA A 148 4.18 19.25 -9.55
C ALA A 148 3.95 20.38 -10.56
N VAL A 149 4.32 21.61 -10.21
CA VAL A 149 4.21 22.79 -11.11
C VAL A 149 4.97 22.54 -12.42
N LYS A 150 6.22 22.05 -12.39
CA LYS A 150 6.99 21.75 -13.59
C LYS A 150 6.30 20.73 -14.51
N ARG A 151 5.54 19.80 -13.93
CA ARG A 151 4.80 18.75 -14.65
C ARG A 151 3.38 19.18 -15.06
N GLY A 152 2.99 20.44 -14.82
CA GLY A 152 1.63 20.95 -15.07
C GLY A 152 0.56 20.27 -14.19
N VAL A 153 0.95 19.82 -12.99
CA VAL A 153 0.07 19.22 -11.99
C VAL A 153 -0.20 20.22 -10.89
N GLU A 154 -1.45 20.34 -10.45
CA GLU A 154 -1.86 21.23 -9.36
C GLU A 154 -1.14 20.84 -8.06
N PRO A 155 -0.45 21.77 -7.40
CA PRO A 155 0.23 21.50 -6.14
C PRO A 155 -0.72 21.04 -5.03
N THR A 156 -0.21 20.29 -4.07
CA THR A 156 -0.95 19.99 -2.84
C THR A 156 -1.26 21.27 -2.09
N THR A 157 -2.51 21.49 -1.73
CA THR A 157 -2.92 22.62 -0.86
C THR A 157 -2.23 22.48 0.50
N LYS A 158 -1.89 23.64 1.09
CA LYS A 158 -1.32 23.65 2.43
C LYS A 158 -2.30 23.01 3.41
N PHE A 159 -1.79 22.05 4.16
CA PHE A 159 -2.55 21.45 5.26
C PHE A 159 -2.70 22.47 6.40
N ASP A 160 -3.93 22.85 6.70
CA ASP A 160 -4.26 23.89 7.70
C ASP A 160 -4.65 23.31 9.07
N GLY A 161 -4.76 22.00 9.17
CA GLY A 161 -5.14 21.29 10.40
C GLY A 161 -6.65 21.10 10.55
N ASP A 162 -7.47 21.62 9.67
CA ASP A 162 -8.92 21.36 9.66
C ASP A 162 -9.21 19.93 9.18
N ILE A 163 -9.68 19.09 10.11
CA ILE A 163 -9.99 17.69 9.81
C ILE A 163 -11.26 17.56 8.97
N HIS A 164 -12.23 18.45 9.14
CA HIS A 164 -13.49 18.38 8.44
C HIS A 164 -13.34 18.86 6.98
N GLY A 165 -12.65 19.96 6.75
CA GLY A 165 -12.29 20.41 5.39
C GLY A 165 -11.41 19.39 4.67
N PHE A 166 -10.47 18.75 5.39
CA PHE A 166 -9.65 17.68 4.84
C PHE A 166 -10.47 16.44 4.47
N PHE A 167 -11.49 16.11 5.28
CA PHE A 167 -12.42 15.02 4.99
C PHE A 167 -13.22 15.31 3.71
N GLU A 168 -13.77 16.52 3.56
CA GLU A 168 -14.53 16.90 2.36
C GLU A 168 -13.70 16.77 1.07
N ALA A 169 -12.47 17.24 1.07
CA ALA A 169 -11.58 17.10 -0.06
C ALA A 169 -11.27 15.62 -0.36
N TRP A 170 -10.96 14.82 0.67
CA TRP A 170 -10.65 13.41 0.52
C TRP A 170 -11.84 12.59 0.02
N ILE A 171 -13.05 12.82 0.57
CA ILE A 171 -14.24 12.03 0.19
C ILE A 171 -14.75 12.43 -1.21
N SER A 172 -14.57 13.69 -1.62
CA SER A 172 -14.92 14.15 -2.96
C SER A 172 -14.15 13.39 -4.04
N ASP A 173 -12.85 13.24 -3.88
CA ASP A 173 -12.00 12.48 -4.81
C ASP A 173 -12.10 10.96 -4.58
N ALA A 174 -12.37 10.54 -3.36
CA ALA A 174 -12.53 9.15 -2.92
C ALA A 174 -11.40 8.19 -3.42
N PRO A 175 -10.12 8.54 -3.26
CA PRO A 175 -9.00 7.82 -3.87
C PRO A 175 -8.91 6.37 -3.37
N LEU A 176 -9.29 6.12 -2.11
CA LEU A 176 -9.31 4.79 -1.52
C LEU A 176 -10.34 3.89 -2.21
N MET A 177 -11.60 4.37 -2.37
CA MET A 177 -12.68 3.61 -2.99
C MET A 177 -12.37 3.32 -4.46
N ARG A 178 -11.88 4.30 -5.21
CA ARG A 178 -11.47 4.12 -6.62
C ARG A 178 -10.35 3.09 -6.77
N HIS A 179 -9.36 3.12 -5.88
CA HIS A 179 -8.29 2.14 -5.87
C HIS A 179 -8.84 0.73 -5.63
N ILE A 180 -9.64 0.54 -4.59
CA ILE A 180 -10.24 -0.77 -4.27
C ILE A 180 -11.15 -1.24 -5.40
N ALA A 181 -12.01 -0.39 -5.96
CA ALA A 181 -12.87 -0.74 -7.08
C ALA A 181 -12.08 -1.30 -8.26
N SER A 182 -10.98 -0.62 -8.65
CA SER A 182 -10.16 -1.05 -9.78
C SER A 182 -9.49 -2.41 -9.57
N TRP A 183 -9.03 -2.69 -8.35
CA TRP A 183 -8.43 -3.98 -8.00
C TRP A 183 -9.48 -5.07 -7.78
N TRP A 184 -10.70 -4.71 -7.33
CA TRP A 184 -11.78 -5.68 -7.09
C TRP A 184 -12.20 -6.44 -8.35
N GLU A 185 -12.06 -5.82 -9.51
CA GLU A 185 -12.27 -6.47 -10.81
C GLU A 185 -11.29 -7.61 -11.08
N LEU A 186 -10.14 -7.61 -10.41
CA LEU A 186 -9.08 -8.61 -10.56
C LEU A 186 -9.01 -9.61 -9.39
N ARG A 187 -9.96 -9.58 -8.45
CA ARG A 187 -9.90 -10.37 -7.22
C ARG A 187 -9.88 -11.89 -7.41
N ASP A 188 -10.39 -12.35 -8.54
CA ASP A 188 -10.44 -13.78 -8.88
C ASP A 188 -9.23 -14.23 -9.72
N GLU A 189 -8.29 -13.32 -10.03
CA GLU A 189 -7.06 -13.68 -10.75
C GLU A 189 -6.10 -14.45 -9.83
N PRO A 190 -5.47 -15.53 -10.30
CA PRO A 190 -4.65 -16.41 -9.44
C PRO A 190 -3.36 -15.76 -8.93
N ASN A 191 -3.00 -14.60 -9.48
CA ASN A 191 -1.83 -13.84 -9.09
C ASN A 191 -2.18 -12.55 -8.32
N VAL A 192 -3.43 -12.43 -7.83
CA VAL A 192 -3.90 -11.30 -7.01
C VAL A 192 -4.39 -11.82 -5.67
N LEU A 193 -3.87 -11.26 -4.58
CA LEU A 193 -4.29 -11.57 -3.21
C LEU A 193 -4.81 -10.33 -2.51
N PHE A 194 -6.01 -10.41 -1.98
CA PHE A 194 -6.56 -9.37 -1.12
C PHE A 194 -6.28 -9.69 0.36
N VAL A 195 -5.76 -8.72 1.09
CA VAL A 195 -5.48 -8.76 2.52
C VAL A 195 -6.18 -7.59 3.20
N HIS A 196 -6.81 -7.82 4.34
CA HIS A 196 -7.45 -6.75 5.08
C HIS A 196 -6.68 -6.40 6.34
N PHE A 197 -6.49 -5.10 6.59
CA PHE A 197 -5.78 -4.59 7.76
C PHE A 197 -6.38 -5.10 9.09
N GLY A 198 -7.70 -5.22 9.16
CA GLY A 198 -8.39 -5.76 10.33
C GLY A 198 -8.11 -7.24 10.57
N ASP A 199 -7.92 -8.02 9.51
CA ASP A 199 -7.60 -9.44 9.61
C ASP A 199 -6.15 -9.64 10.08
N LEU A 200 -5.21 -8.86 9.56
CA LEU A 200 -3.84 -8.81 10.08
C LEU A 200 -3.79 -8.47 11.58
N LYS A 201 -4.64 -7.54 12.05
CA LYS A 201 -4.74 -7.24 13.48
C LYS A 201 -5.36 -8.35 14.32
N ARG A 202 -6.26 -9.11 13.74
CA ARG A 202 -6.98 -10.19 14.44
C ARG A 202 -6.10 -11.43 14.61
N ASP A 203 -5.37 -11.78 13.57
CA ASP A 203 -4.50 -12.97 13.56
C ASP A 203 -3.36 -12.77 12.56
N LEU A 204 -2.28 -12.16 13.05
CA LEU A 204 -1.14 -11.78 12.22
C LEU A 204 -0.43 -12.99 11.62
N GLU A 205 -0.18 -14.04 12.42
CA GLU A 205 0.55 -15.22 11.96
C GLU A 205 -0.24 -15.94 10.85
N ARG A 206 -1.53 -16.15 11.03
CA ARG A 206 -2.39 -16.78 10.03
C ARG A 206 -2.34 -16.01 8.71
N GLU A 207 -2.46 -14.69 8.75
CA GLU A 207 -2.42 -13.86 7.54
C GLU A 207 -1.03 -13.83 6.91
N MET A 208 0.04 -13.82 7.70
CA MET A 208 1.40 -13.95 7.20
C MET A 208 1.63 -15.31 6.51
N ARG A 209 1.15 -16.41 7.10
CA ARG A 209 1.19 -17.75 6.48
C ARG A 209 0.42 -17.78 5.15
N ARG A 210 -0.75 -17.12 5.09
CA ARG A 210 -1.56 -16.99 3.87
C ARG A 210 -0.81 -16.18 2.78
N VAL A 211 -0.15 -15.11 3.14
CA VAL A 211 0.71 -14.33 2.23
C VAL A 211 1.90 -15.17 1.76
N GLY A 212 2.58 -15.88 2.66
CA GLY A 212 3.70 -16.77 2.32
C GLY A 212 3.30 -17.85 1.32
N ALA A 213 2.18 -18.52 1.57
CA ALA A 213 1.64 -19.55 0.66
C ALA A 213 1.30 -18.96 -0.73
N PHE A 214 0.64 -17.81 -0.78
CA PHE A 214 0.35 -17.12 -2.05
C PHE A 214 1.60 -16.72 -2.82
N LEU A 215 2.64 -16.27 -2.12
CA LEU A 215 3.92 -15.90 -2.69
C LEU A 215 4.80 -17.11 -3.02
N GLU A 216 4.39 -18.32 -2.63
CA GLU A 216 5.20 -19.53 -2.78
C GLU A 216 6.56 -19.38 -2.07
N ILE A 217 6.55 -18.81 -0.86
CA ILE A 217 7.71 -18.66 0.03
C ILE A 217 7.57 -19.66 1.17
N GLU A 218 8.54 -20.56 1.28
CA GLU A 218 8.63 -21.48 2.39
C GLU A 218 9.45 -20.84 3.52
N VAL A 219 8.85 -20.76 4.71
CA VAL A 219 9.50 -20.30 5.94
C VAL A 219 9.59 -21.49 6.87
N HIS A 220 10.78 -21.76 7.39
CA HIS A 220 10.99 -22.85 8.33
C HIS A 220 10.16 -22.60 9.61
N GLU A 221 9.52 -23.66 10.15
CA GLU A 221 8.61 -23.51 11.29
C GLU A 221 9.26 -22.85 12.52
N ALA A 222 10.53 -23.12 12.77
CA ALA A 222 11.27 -22.50 13.86
C ALA A 222 11.46 -20.98 13.71
N SER A 223 11.42 -20.42 12.50
CA SER A 223 11.62 -18.97 12.24
C SER A 223 10.31 -18.17 12.37
N TRP A 224 9.13 -18.82 12.40
CA TRP A 224 7.84 -18.13 12.44
C TRP A 224 7.67 -17.22 13.66
N PRO A 225 8.00 -17.64 14.91
CA PRO A 225 7.80 -16.78 16.08
C PRO A 225 8.52 -15.43 15.96
N GLU A 226 9.76 -15.43 15.48
CA GLU A 226 10.55 -14.19 15.30
C GLU A 226 10.06 -13.37 14.10
N ALA A 227 9.71 -14.02 12.99
CA ALA A 227 9.17 -13.33 11.83
C ALA A 227 7.85 -12.61 12.17
N VAL A 228 6.96 -13.25 12.93
CA VAL A 228 5.71 -12.65 13.41
C VAL A 228 6.00 -11.52 14.41
N ALA A 229 6.87 -11.74 15.38
CA ALA A 229 7.24 -10.72 16.39
C ALA A 229 7.72 -9.42 15.74
N ARG A 230 8.57 -9.51 14.70
CA ARG A 230 9.04 -8.34 13.93
C ARG A 230 7.92 -7.58 13.24
N CYS A 231 6.84 -8.27 12.87
CA CYS A 231 5.70 -7.70 12.18
C CYS A 231 4.58 -7.21 13.10
N THR A 232 4.69 -7.38 14.43
CA THR A 232 3.77 -6.74 15.37
C THR A 232 3.94 -5.22 15.36
N PHE A 233 2.94 -4.48 15.84
CA PHE A 233 3.06 -3.02 15.95
C PHE A 233 4.21 -2.61 16.87
N GLU A 234 4.38 -3.31 17.98
CA GLU A 234 5.46 -3.15 18.94
C GLU A 234 6.81 -3.48 18.31
N GLY A 235 6.92 -4.64 17.65
CA GLY A 235 8.15 -5.07 16.96
C GLY A 235 8.59 -4.09 15.88
N MET A 236 7.65 -3.54 15.09
CA MET A 236 7.97 -2.51 14.09
C MET A 236 8.40 -1.18 14.72
N ARG A 237 7.84 -0.81 15.88
CA ARG A 237 8.27 0.40 16.63
C ARG A 237 9.65 0.26 17.21
N GLU A 238 9.94 -0.85 17.86
CA GLU A 238 11.24 -1.16 18.47
C GLU A 238 12.34 -1.26 17.42
N ASN A 239 12.02 -1.85 16.26
CA ASN A 239 12.95 -2.02 15.14
C ASN A 239 12.69 -1.04 13.99
N SER A 240 12.22 0.18 14.30
CA SER A 240 11.83 1.16 13.27
C SER A 240 12.93 1.47 12.26
N GLY A 241 14.20 1.41 12.66
CA GLY A 241 15.34 1.55 11.77
C GLY A 241 15.47 0.44 10.71
N LYS A 242 14.91 -0.75 10.95
CA LYS A 242 14.82 -1.82 9.95
C LYS A 242 13.56 -1.71 9.07
N VAL A 243 12.56 -0.93 9.52
CA VAL A 243 11.32 -0.70 8.76
C VAL A 243 11.54 0.35 7.68
N GLY A 244 12.11 1.51 8.02
CA GLY A 244 12.37 2.57 7.04
C GLY A 244 12.98 3.84 7.63
N ASP A 245 13.44 4.71 6.73
CA ASP A 245 13.92 6.06 7.06
C ASP A 245 12.73 7.03 7.16
N PHE A 246 12.12 7.07 8.34
CA PHE A 246 10.96 7.93 8.60
C PHE A 246 11.34 9.41 8.77
N GLU A 247 12.57 9.71 9.21
CA GLU A 247 13.07 11.07 9.43
C GLU A 247 13.11 11.89 8.12
N ARG A 248 13.31 11.20 7.01
CA ARG A 248 13.31 11.82 5.67
C ARG A 248 11.95 12.40 5.28
N VAL A 249 10.87 11.85 5.82
CA VAL A 249 9.49 12.14 5.39
C VAL A 249 8.70 12.87 6.46
N PHE A 250 8.95 12.56 7.74
CA PHE A 250 8.11 13.01 8.86
C PHE A 250 8.88 13.80 9.90
N GLU A 251 8.27 14.89 10.34
CA GLU A 251 8.64 15.54 11.58
C GLU A 251 8.34 14.58 12.75
N GLY A 252 9.34 14.32 13.59
CA GLY A 252 9.27 13.32 14.67
C GLY A 252 9.38 11.86 14.22
N GLY A 253 9.75 11.62 12.96
CA GLY A 253 10.18 10.33 12.43
C GLY A 253 9.23 9.19 12.65
N ALA A 254 9.78 8.05 13.09
CA ALA A 254 9.02 6.81 13.32
C ALA A 254 7.86 6.97 14.31
N LYS A 255 8.00 7.81 15.35
CA LYS A 255 6.95 8.02 16.37
C LYS A 255 5.70 8.68 15.78
N SER A 256 5.88 9.59 14.83
CA SER A 256 4.78 10.27 14.13
C SER A 256 4.09 9.35 13.12
N PHE A 257 4.84 8.48 12.47
CA PHE A 257 4.31 7.54 11.48
C PHE A 257 3.64 6.31 12.13
N LEU A 258 4.32 5.62 13.04
CA LEU A 258 3.83 4.49 13.82
C LEU A 258 3.11 5.00 15.07
N PHE A 259 2.02 5.75 14.86
CA PHE A 259 1.42 6.58 15.91
C PHE A 259 0.68 5.78 16.99
N LYS A 260 -0.49 5.23 16.69
CA LYS A 260 -1.35 4.52 17.67
C LYS A 260 -1.68 3.08 17.29
N GLY A 261 -1.70 2.73 16.00
CA GLY A 261 -2.06 1.39 15.53
C GLY A 261 -3.51 0.95 15.84
N THR A 262 -4.38 1.88 16.31
CA THR A 262 -5.76 1.59 16.71
C THR A 262 -6.76 1.94 15.62
N ASN A 263 -7.89 1.20 15.58
CA ASN A 263 -9.04 1.46 14.72
C ASN A 263 -10.18 2.12 15.53
N GLY A 264 -11.17 2.68 14.82
CA GLY A 264 -12.39 3.22 15.42
C GLY A 264 -12.31 4.65 15.93
N ARG A 265 -11.16 5.34 15.80
CA ARG A 265 -10.98 6.74 16.26
C ARG A 265 -11.88 7.74 15.56
N TRP A 266 -12.35 7.42 14.36
CA TRP A 266 -13.26 8.25 13.60
C TRP A 266 -14.62 8.48 14.29
N ARG A 267 -15.04 7.57 15.20
CA ARG A 267 -16.35 7.65 15.89
C ARG A 267 -16.51 8.90 16.75
N GLU A 268 -15.41 9.41 17.28
CA GLU A 268 -15.39 10.61 18.14
C GLU A 268 -15.09 11.88 17.34
N VAL A 269 -14.86 11.77 16.03
CA VAL A 269 -14.36 12.87 15.19
C VAL A 269 -15.31 13.17 14.04
N LEU A 270 -15.72 12.15 13.27
CA LEU A 270 -16.57 12.35 12.10
C LEU A 270 -18.03 12.58 12.53
N THR A 271 -18.64 13.62 11.98
CA THR A 271 -20.04 13.96 12.17
C THR A 271 -20.96 12.96 11.43
N GLU A 272 -22.23 12.92 11.81
CA GLU A 272 -23.26 12.12 11.13
C GLU A 272 -23.37 12.49 9.63
N ALA A 273 -23.26 13.77 9.31
CA ALA A 273 -23.31 14.24 7.93
C ALA A 273 -22.10 13.74 7.11
N GLU A 274 -20.91 13.69 7.69
CA GLU A 274 -19.70 13.15 7.04
C GLU A 274 -19.81 11.63 6.90
N LEU A 275 -20.31 10.93 7.90
CA LEU A 275 -20.57 9.49 7.82
C LEU A 275 -21.60 9.17 6.73
N TYR A 276 -22.66 9.96 6.62
CA TYR A 276 -23.61 9.82 5.51
C TYR A 276 -22.94 9.99 4.14
N ARG A 277 -22.11 11.03 3.96
CA ARG A 277 -21.35 11.23 2.72
C ARG A 277 -20.39 10.09 2.43
N TYR A 278 -19.70 9.58 3.46
CA TYR A 278 -18.82 8.42 3.33
C TYR A 278 -19.59 7.21 2.79
N HIS A 279 -20.73 6.86 3.39
CA HIS A 279 -21.54 5.72 2.96
C HIS A 279 -22.06 5.90 1.54
N ARG A 280 -22.53 7.10 1.20
CA ARG A 280 -22.96 7.42 -0.17
C ARG A 280 -21.84 7.19 -1.19
N ARG A 281 -20.62 7.64 -0.91
CA ARG A 281 -19.49 7.43 -1.82
C ARG A 281 -19.07 5.97 -1.91
N VAL A 282 -19.15 5.22 -0.82
CA VAL A 282 -18.92 3.77 -0.83
C VAL A 282 -19.95 3.08 -1.73
N GLU A 283 -21.25 3.38 -1.57
CA GLU A 283 -22.31 2.81 -2.38
C GLU A 283 -22.20 3.17 -3.88
N GLU A 284 -21.76 4.37 -4.20
CA GLU A 284 -21.58 4.85 -5.58
C GLU A 284 -20.41 4.17 -6.30
N LEU A 285 -19.35 3.84 -5.60
CA LEU A 285 -18.07 3.43 -6.19
C LEU A 285 -17.76 1.94 -6.01
N LEU A 286 -18.36 1.27 -5.03
CA LEU A 286 -18.07 -0.12 -4.71
C LEU A 286 -19.32 -1.00 -4.86
N SER A 287 -19.10 -2.23 -5.31
CA SER A 287 -20.15 -3.25 -5.19
C SER A 287 -20.46 -3.53 -3.71
N PRO A 288 -21.66 -4.03 -3.38
CA PRO A 288 -22.01 -4.37 -2.00
C PRO A 288 -21.05 -5.35 -1.34
N GLU A 289 -20.44 -6.23 -2.12
CA GLU A 289 -19.44 -7.18 -1.62
C GLU A 289 -18.11 -6.47 -1.30
N ALA A 290 -17.62 -5.61 -2.21
CA ALA A 290 -16.41 -4.82 -2.00
C ALA A 290 -16.56 -3.86 -0.81
N ALA A 291 -17.72 -3.23 -0.66
CA ALA A 291 -18.03 -2.34 0.45
C ALA A 291 -17.97 -3.07 1.80
N ARG A 292 -18.63 -4.23 1.91
CA ARG A 292 -18.57 -5.06 3.13
C ARG A 292 -17.15 -5.52 3.45
N TRP A 293 -16.40 -5.95 2.43
CA TRP A 293 -15.02 -6.34 2.62
C TRP A 293 -14.15 -5.18 3.10
N LEU A 294 -14.31 -4.00 2.50
CA LEU A 294 -13.53 -2.82 2.87
C LEU A 294 -13.79 -2.39 4.33
N GLU A 295 -15.01 -2.53 4.82
CA GLU A 295 -15.39 -2.12 6.18
C GLU A 295 -15.00 -3.16 7.23
N HIS A 296 -15.15 -4.46 6.93
CA HIS A 296 -15.08 -5.49 7.97
C HIS A 296 -13.92 -6.48 7.83
N GLY A 297 -13.24 -6.47 6.70
CA GLY A 297 -12.50 -7.64 6.28
C GLY A 297 -13.50 -8.75 5.99
N ALA A 298 -13.11 -9.93 5.79
CA ALA A 298 -13.95 -11.10 5.87
C ALA A 298 -13.45 -12.24 5.01
N PRO A 299 -14.02 -13.42 5.13
CA PRO A 299 -13.52 -14.57 4.39
C PRO A 299 -13.69 -14.34 2.88
N MET A 300 -12.68 -13.79 2.24
CA MET A 300 -12.51 -14.02 0.82
C MET A 300 -12.16 -15.49 0.66
N ARG A 301 -12.91 -16.20 -0.22
CA ARG A 301 -12.61 -17.59 -0.53
C ARG A 301 -11.16 -17.70 -0.97
N ILE A 302 -10.38 -18.55 -0.31
CA ILE A 302 -9.05 -18.92 -0.79
C ILE A 302 -9.30 -19.60 -2.15
N PRO A 303 -8.72 -19.12 -3.26
CA PRO A 303 -8.77 -19.88 -4.50
C PRO A 303 -8.18 -21.28 -4.23
N ARG A 304 -8.95 -22.33 -4.58
CA ARG A 304 -8.50 -23.72 -4.48
C ARG A 304 -7.41 -24.01 -5.49
#